data_f6e09b7259b957a7810574c6667fd560
#
_entry.id   f6e09b7259b957a7810574c6667fd560
#
_cell.length_a   1.000
_cell.length_b   1.000
_cell.length_c   1.000
_cell.angle_alpha   90.00
_cell.angle_beta   90.00
_cell.angle_gamma   90.00
#
_symmetry.space_group_name_H-M   'P 1'
#
loop_
_entity.id
_entity.type
_entity.pdbx_description
1 polymer ?
#
loop_
_entity_poly.entity_id
_entity_poly.type
_entity_poly.pdbx_seq_one_letter_code
_entity_poly.pdbx_strand_id
1 'polypeptide(L)'
;MLIKKKLLITTFWMLFSGLFNWHMFHDNTAPLKAEVIELKRQGWKVTETHSRVEERPGIKPYQNLKRIVQVVKYRLNKGTEVLFCVVEYDSQWDTMRESCADSLQQAEKKLQQ
;
A
#
# COMPACT_ATOMS: atom_id res chain seq x y z
N MET A 1 33.69 -38.66 3.94
CA MET A 1 33.38 -38.16 2.62
C MET A 1 31.97 -37.61 2.50
N LEU A 2 30.98 -38.29 2.99
CA LEU A 2 29.59 -37.81 2.96
C LEU A 2 29.38 -36.54 3.76
N ILE A 3 30.10 -36.36 4.84
CA ILE A 3 30.01 -35.19 5.72
C ILE A 3 30.47 -33.89 4.99
N LYS A 4 31.50 -34.01 4.16
CA LYS A 4 32.01 -32.86 3.40
C LYS A 4 31.02 -32.36 2.37
N LYS A 5 30.30 -33.25 1.71
CA LYS A 5 29.27 -32.87 0.75
C LYS A 5 28.10 -32.15 1.41
N LYS A 6 27.71 -32.56 2.60
CA LYS A 6 26.63 -31.90 3.35
C LYS A 6 27.03 -30.49 3.76
N LEU A 7 28.26 -30.29 4.17
CA LEU A 7 28.75 -28.97 4.56
C LEU A 7 28.78 -28.01 3.37
N LEU A 8 29.19 -28.48 2.21
CA LEU A 8 29.20 -27.67 0.99
C LEU A 8 27.80 -27.21 0.58
N ILE A 9 26.84 -28.11 0.65
CA ILE A 9 25.45 -27.81 0.33
C ILE A 9 24.88 -26.75 1.30
N THR A 10 25.17 -26.90 2.59
CA THR A 10 24.71 -25.96 3.60
C THR A 10 25.29 -24.57 3.37
N THR A 11 26.56 -24.47 3.03
CA THR A 11 27.21 -23.18 2.74
C THR A 11 26.60 -22.51 1.51
N PHE A 12 26.29 -23.29 0.50
CA PHE A 12 25.67 -22.78 -0.72
C PHE A 12 24.27 -22.21 -0.42
N TRP A 13 23.50 -22.88 0.41
CA TRP A 13 22.19 -22.39 0.79
C TRP A 13 22.25 -21.05 1.55
N MET A 14 23.22 -20.88 2.40
CA MET A 14 23.40 -19.64 3.13
C MET A 14 23.71 -18.47 2.21
N LEU A 15 24.55 -18.69 1.22
CA LEU A 15 24.90 -17.68 0.23
C LEU A 15 23.69 -17.28 -0.61
N PHE A 16 22.90 -18.25 -0.99
CA PHE A 16 21.70 -18.01 -1.77
C PHE A 16 20.66 -17.21 -0.99
N SER A 17 20.48 -17.52 0.29
CA SER A 17 19.57 -16.79 1.16
C SER A 17 20.02 -15.34 1.34
N GLY A 18 21.30 -15.10 1.45
CA GLY A 18 21.83 -13.75 1.57
C GLY A 18 21.58 -12.91 0.32
N LEU A 19 21.75 -13.49 -0.86
CA LEU A 19 21.48 -12.83 -2.12
C LEU A 19 19.99 -12.51 -2.29
N PHE A 20 19.15 -13.42 -1.89
CA PHE A 20 17.71 -13.23 -1.98
C PHE A 20 17.22 -12.09 -1.10
N ASN A 21 17.76 -11.97 0.11
CA ASN A 21 17.40 -10.88 1.01
C ASN A 21 17.83 -9.52 0.47
N TRP A 22 18.90 -9.49 -0.29
CA TRP A 22 19.40 -8.25 -0.86
C TRP A 22 18.45 -7.69 -1.92
N HIS A 23 17.77 -8.55 -2.66
CA HIS A 23 16.80 -8.13 -3.66
C HIS A 23 15.58 -7.43 -3.08
N MET A 24 15.23 -7.70 -1.86
CA MET A 24 14.06 -7.09 -1.24
C MET A 24 14.24 -5.61 -0.93
N PHE A 25 15.45 -5.11 -0.93
CA PHE A 25 15.72 -3.70 -0.67
C PHE A 25 15.22 -2.75 -1.74
N HIS A 26 15.04 -3.21 -2.95
CA HIS A 26 14.60 -2.35 -4.03
C HIS A 26 13.14 -1.94 -3.92
N ASP A 27 12.36 -2.66 -3.14
CA ASP A 27 10.95 -2.36 -2.97
C ASP A 27 10.68 -1.17 -2.07
N ASN A 28 11.70 -0.71 -1.35
CA ASN A 28 11.56 0.43 -0.43
C ASN A 28 11.43 1.77 -1.12
N THR A 29 11.64 1.82 -2.43
CA THR A 29 11.45 3.02 -3.21
C THR A 29 10.04 3.11 -3.79
N ALA A 30 9.17 2.18 -3.46
CA ALA A 30 7.80 2.19 -3.92
C ALA A 30 7.08 3.45 -3.43
N PRO A 31 6.32 4.10 -4.29
CA PRO A 31 5.60 5.31 -3.89
C PRO A 31 4.55 5.02 -2.82
N LEU A 32 4.08 6.08 -2.20
CA LEU A 32 3.18 6.11 -1.05
C LEU A 32 1.91 5.25 -1.17
N LYS A 33 1.61 4.78 -2.35
CA LYS A 33 0.46 3.90 -2.62
C LYS A 33 0.53 2.56 -1.93
N ALA A 34 1.67 2.23 -1.36
CA ALA A 34 1.92 0.93 -0.78
C ALA A 34 1.47 0.79 0.66
N GLU A 35 0.80 1.81 1.24
CA GLU A 35 0.44 1.76 2.65
C GLU A 35 -0.45 0.56 2.96
N VAL A 36 -1.49 0.33 2.17
CA VAL A 36 -2.37 -0.83 2.35
C VAL A 36 -1.61 -2.13 2.12
N ILE A 37 -0.76 -2.17 1.10
CA ILE A 37 0.06 -3.35 0.80
C ILE A 37 1.01 -3.66 1.95
N GLU A 38 1.63 -2.62 2.50
CA GLU A 38 2.56 -2.78 3.62
C GLU A 38 1.83 -3.29 4.86
N LEU A 39 0.64 -2.79 5.15
CA LEU A 39 -0.17 -3.27 6.25
C LEU A 39 -0.52 -4.76 6.06
N LYS A 40 -0.84 -5.17 4.84
CA LYS A 40 -1.10 -6.58 4.55
C LYS A 40 0.13 -7.45 4.83
N ARG A 41 1.32 -6.97 4.52
CA ARG A 41 2.56 -7.67 4.86
C ARG A 41 2.75 -7.82 6.35
N GLN A 42 2.30 -6.84 7.11
CA GLN A 42 2.39 -6.87 8.56
C GLN A 42 1.33 -7.73 9.24
N GLY A 43 0.46 -8.36 8.47
CA GLY A 43 -0.56 -9.25 8.98
C GLY A 43 -1.96 -8.66 9.06
N TRP A 44 -2.15 -7.43 8.59
CA TRP A 44 -3.48 -6.83 8.51
C TRP A 44 -4.27 -7.46 7.38
N LYS A 45 -5.55 -7.71 7.64
CA LYS A 45 -6.45 -8.28 6.65
C LYS A 45 -7.51 -7.27 6.25
N VAL A 46 -7.74 -7.14 4.95
CA VAL A 46 -8.82 -6.31 4.44
C VAL A 46 -10.13 -7.06 4.64
N THR A 47 -11.03 -6.49 5.43
CA THR A 47 -12.31 -7.11 5.73
C THR A 47 -13.47 -6.46 4.98
N GLU A 48 -13.34 -5.20 4.60
CA GLU A 48 -14.33 -4.49 3.80
C GLU A 48 -13.65 -3.58 2.80
N THR A 49 -14.24 -3.45 1.62
CA THR A 49 -13.78 -2.57 0.56
C THR A 49 -14.99 -1.89 -0.07
N HIS A 50 -14.95 -0.56 -0.11
CA HIS A 50 -15.98 0.24 -0.77
C HIS A 50 -15.31 1.15 -1.79
N SER A 51 -15.80 1.11 -3.02
CA SER A 51 -15.27 1.93 -4.09
C SER A 51 -16.40 2.79 -4.65
N ARG A 52 -16.08 4.06 -4.92
CA ARG A 52 -17.01 4.98 -5.57
C ARG A 52 -16.26 5.94 -6.46
N VAL A 53 -16.99 6.54 -7.39
CA VAL A 53 -16.46 7.57 -8.27
C VAL A 53 -17.16 8.88 -7.92
N GLU A 54 -16.38 9.93 -7.71
CA GLU A 54 -16.88 11.26 -7.43
C GLU A 54 -16.52 12.20 -8.57
N GLU A 55 -17.47 13.08 -8.93
CA GLU A 55 -17.18 14.20 -9.79
C GLU A 55 -16.87 15.42 -8.91
N ARG A 56 -15.76 16.07 -9.19
CA ARG A 56 -15.34 17.28 -8.49
C ARG A 56 -15.07 18.39 -9.51
N PRO A 57 -15.17 19.66 -9.10
CA PRO A 57 -14.81 20.75 -10.01
C PRO A 57 -13.36 20.63 -10.46
N GLY A 58 -13.10 20.97 -11.71
CA GLY A 58 -11.74 21.00 -12.22
C GLY A 58 -10.90 22.07 -11.54
N ILE A 59 -9.60 21.93 -11.62
CA ILE A 59 -8.63 22.85 -11.03
C ILE A 59 -8.26 23.90 -12.07
N LYS A 60 -8.07 25.13 -11.64
CA LYS A 60 -7.67 26.22 -12.53
C LYS A 60 -6.49 25.85 -13.42
N PRO A 61 -6.51 26.15 -14.71
CA PRO A 61 -7.52 26.95 -15.43
C PRO A 61 -8.69 26.12 -16.00
N TYR A 62 -8.81 24.83 -15.64
CA TYR A 62 -9.77 23.91 -16.21
C TYR A 62 -11.01 23.73 -15.33
N GLN A 63 -11.50 24.81 -14.73
CA GLN A 63 -12.62 24.75 -13.80
C GLN A 63 -13.92 24.28 -14.43
N ASN A 64 -14.07 24.46 -15.74
CA ASN A 64 -15.27 24.06 -16.47
C ASN A 64 -15.30 22.55 -16.79
N LEU A 65 -14.18 21.88 -16.61
CA LEU A 65 -14.08 20.45 -16.82
C LEU A 65 -14.25 19.73 -15.50
N LYS A 66 -15.06 18.69 -15.50
CA LYS A 66 -15.25 17.89 -14.30
C LYS A 66 -14.04 16.98 -14.08
N ARG A 67 -13.59 16.92 -12.83
CA ARG A 67 -12.52 16.06 -12.42
C ARG A 67 -13.13 14.76 -11.85
N ILE A 68 -12.66 13.62 -12.32
CA ILE A 68 -13.12 12.33 -11.86
C ILE A 68 -12.13 11.81 -10.81
N VAL A 69 -12.63 11.54 -9.63
CA VAL A 69 -11.83 11.00 -8.52
C VAL A 69 -12.43 9.66 -8.11
N GLN A 70 -11.61 8.63 -8.16
CA GLN A 70 -11.97 7.32 -7.66
C GLN A 70 -11.55 7.22 -6.19
N VAL A 71 -12.50 6.89 -5.32
CA VAL A 71 -12.26 6.78 -3.88
C VAL A 71 -12.49 5.34 -3.46
N VAL A 72 -11.49 4.73 -2.84
CA VAL A 72 -11.59 3.37 -2.32
C VAL A 72 -11.34 3.41 -0.82
N LYS A 73 -12.26 2.86 -0.06
CA LYS A 73 -12.17 2.81 1.39
C LYS A 73 -11.98 1.36 1.81
N TYR A 74 -10.96 1.13 2.64
CA TYR A 74 -10.64 -0.20 3.16
C TYR A 74 -10.80 -0.21 4.66
N ARG A 75 -11.36 -1.29 5.16
CA ARG A 75 -11.30 -1.62 6.57
C ARG A 75 -10.35 -2.80 6.74
N LEU A 76 -9.37 -2.66 7.63
CA LEU A 76 -8.38 -3.68 7.91
C LEU A 76 -8.45 -4.08 9.37
N ASN A 77 -8.27 -5.37 9.62
CA ASN A 77 -8.27 -5.93 10.97
C ASN A 77 -7.00 -6.71 11.21
N LYS A 78 -6.48 -6.58 12.42
CA LYS A 78 -5.37 -7.39 12.92
C LYS A 78 -5.63 -7.71 14.38
N GLY A 79 -6.01 -8.96 14.67
CA GLY A 79 -6.46 -9.32 16.01
C GLY A 79 -7.70 -8.51 16.39
N THR A 80 -7.63 -7.74 17.46
CA THR A 80 -8.70 -6.86 17.90
C THR A 80 -8.57 -5.43 17.36
N GLU A 81 -7.49 -5.13 16.66
CA GLU A 81 -7.24 -3.81 16.13
C GLU A 81 -7.91 -3.61 14.78
N VAL A 82 -8.39 -2.40 14.55
CA VAL A 82 -9.06 -2.01 13.31
C VAL A 82 -8.41 -0.73 12.78
N LEU A 83 -8.13 -0.70 11.48
CA LEU A 83 -7.67 0.48 10.78
C LEU A 83 -8.57 0.75 9.58
N PHE A 84 -8.69 2.03 9.23
CA PHE A 84 -9.39 2.46 8.03
C PHE A 84 -8.41 3.18 7.11
N CYS A 85 -8.38 2.78 5.85
CA CYS A 85 -7.55 3.41 4.84
C CYS A 85 -8.41 3.96 3.73
N VAL A 86 -8.06 5.13 3.23
CA VAL A 86 -8.73 5.76 2.09
C VAL A 86 -7.69 6.00 1.03
N VAL A 87 -7.99 5.56 -0.19
CA VAL A 87 -7.15 5.76 -1.36
C VAL A 87 -7.94 6.59 -2.36
N GLU A 88 -7.37 7.69 -2.82
CA GLU A 88 -7.97 8.53 -3.85
C GLU A 88 -7.08 8.55 -5.08
N TYR A 89 -7.65 8.24 -6.22
CA TYR A 89 -7.02 8.40 -7.52
C TYR A 89 -7.68 9.55 -8.26
N ASP A 90 -6.89 10.53 -8.64
CA ASP A 90 -7.34 11.73 -9.34
C ASP A 90 -6.91 11.64 -10.80
N SER A 91 -7.88 11.56 -11.70
CA SER A 91 -7.61 11.40 -13.12
C SER A 91 -6.99 12.64 -13.77
N GLN A 92 -7.29 13.83 -13.27
CA GLN A 92 -6.76 15.08 -13.83
C GLN A 92 -5.27 15.22 -13.55
N TRP A 93 -4.84 14.85 -12.36
CA TRP A 93 -3.44 14.95 -11.94
C TRP A 93 -2.66 13.65 -12.14
N ASP A 94 -3.36 12.57 -12.45
CA ASP A 94 -2.78 11.23 -12.48
C ASP A 94 -2.00 10.93 -11.20
N THR A 95 -2.60 11.28 -10.07
CA THR A 95 -2.00 11.09 -8.76
C THR A 95 -2.84 10.18 -7.89
N MET A 96 -2.18 9.46 -7.01
CA MET A 96 -2.82 8.62 -6.04
C MET A 96 -2.40 9.04 -4.63
N ARG A 97 -3.36 9.20 -3.75
CA ARG A 97 -3.13 9.60 -2.37
C ARG A 97 -3.71 8.55 -1.45
N GLU A 98 -3.03 8.30 -0.36
CA GLU A 98 -3.41 7.28 0.61
C GLU A 98 -3.33 7.85 2.02
N SER A 99 -4.26 7.44 2.88
CA SER A 99 -4.24 7.80 4.29
C SER A 99 -4.90 6.71 5.12
N CYS A 100 -4.29 6.35 6.23
CA CYS A 100 -4.83 5.38 7.17
C CYS A 100 -4.94 5.99 8.57
N ALA A 101 -5.98 5.61 9.30
CA ALA A 101 -6.22 6.09 10.66
C ALA A 101 -7.14 5.12 11.41
N ASP A 102 -7.32 5.36 12.71
CA ASP A 102 -8.17 4.55 13.56
C ASP A 102 -9.65 4.66 13.21
N SER A 103 -10.04 5.75 12.59
CA SER A 103 -11.41 5.98 12.14
C SER A 103 -11.43 6.44 10.70
N LEU A 104 -12.54 6.17 10.01
CA LEU A 104 -12.72 6.59 8.63
C LEU A 104 -12.67 8.11 8.49
N GLN A 105 -13.28 8.82 9.45
CA GLN A 105 -13.29 10.28 9.45
C GLN A 105 -11.89 10.87 9.52
N GLN A 106 -11.04 10.31 10.37
CA GLN A 106 -9.66 10.78 10.49
C GLN A 106 -8.84 10.47 9.24
N ALA A 107 -9.06 9.30 8.64
CA ALA A 107 -8.38 8.95 7.39
C ALA A 107 -8.75 9.93 6.28
N GLU A 108 -10.02 10.25 6.13
CA GLU A 108 -10.49 11.23 5.15
C GLU A 108 -9.94 12.62 5.43
N LYS A 109 -9.90 13.01 6.69
CA LYS A 109 -9.39 14.32 7.11
C LYS A 109 -7.92 14.51 6.75
N LYS A 110 -7.11 13.48 6.95
CA LYS A 110 -5.69 13.50 6.57
C LYS A 110 -5.50 13.69 5.08
N LEU A 111 -6.36 13.13 4.26
CA LEU A 111 -6.27 13.30 2.82
C LEU A 111 -6.55 14.73 2.37
N GLN A 112 -7.36 15.46 3.11
CA GLN A 112 -7.71 16.84 2.78
C GLN A 112 -6.63 17.85 3.16
N GLN A 113 -5.69 17.44 3.96
CA GLN A 113 -4.55 18.24 4.32
C GLN A 113 -3.44 18.07 3.28
#